data_9898dcdc0c08ee6a5ca175fe58063583
#
_entry.id   9898dcdc0c08ee6a5ca175fe58063583
#
_cell.length_a   1.000
_cell.length_b   1.000
_cell.length_c   1.000
_cell.angle_alpha   90.00
_cell.angle_beta   90.00
_cell.angle_gamma   90.00
#
_symmetry.space_group_name_H-M   'P 1'
#
loop_
_entity.id
_entity.type
_entity.pdbx_description
1 polymer ?
#
loop_
_entity_poly.entity_id
_entity_poly.type
_entity_poly.pdbx_seq_one_letter_code
_entity_poly.pdbx_strand_id
1 'polypeptide(L)'
;MLEMIVEVSREFVTGYSSTNTTTDQTIRNDILTRAGHQDIIGKEVSQLDPKKEHGEITLLAGGISGNSLLPKQLNTTARIRELAPEKYIIGIGGIGDEISAGKTIIAGAQAMALYSRLAQDGPGVIPLVNIGAAQTIEALARASAHA
;
A
#
# COMPACT_ATOMS: atom_id res chain seq x y z
N MET A 1 -8.05 14.53 8.49
CA MET A 1 -7.25 13.73 9.46
C MET A 1 -5.78 13.64 9.06
N LEU A 2 -5.43 13.17 7.85
CA LEU A 2 -4.02 13.11 7.41
C LEU A 2 -3.31 14.48 7.46
N GLU A 3 -3.94 15.51 6.96
CA GLU A 3 -3.41 16.89 6.96
C GLU A 3 -3.06 17.36 8.38
N MET A 4 -3.98 17.19 9.32
CA MET A 4 -3.76 17.56 10.71
C MET A 4 -2.60 16.76 11.35
N ILE A 5 -2.49 15.45 11.04
CA ILE A 5 -1.40 14.61 11.55
C ILE A 5 -0.06 15.12 11.01
N VAL A 6 0.04 15.37 9.71
CA VAL A 6 1.27 15.87 9.08
C VAL A 6 1.65 17.24 9.61
N GLU A 7 0.68 18.17 9.71
CA GLU A 7 0.91 19.51 10.23
C GLU A 7 1.44 19.51 11.66
N VAL A 8 0.81 18.75 12.56
CA VAL A 8 1.21 18.69 13.98
C VAL A 8 2.54 17.95 14.17
N SER A 9 2.82 16.90 13.40
CA SER A 9 4.02 16.07 13.59
C SER A 9 5.23 16.52 12.79
N ARG A 10 5.06 17.39 11.80
CA ARG A 10 6.08 17.77 10.83
C ARG A 10 7.41 18.24 11.44
N GLU A 11 7.35 18.94 12.57
CA GLU A 11 8.55 19.44 13.25
C GLU A 11 9.27 18.36 14.07
N PHE A 12 8.59 17.28 14.43
CA PHE A 12 9.08 16.26 15.35
C PHE A 12 9.55 14.97 14.67
N VAL A 13 9.17 14.75 13.40
CA VAL A 13 9.50 13.51 12.68
C VAL A 13 10.46 13.77 11.51
N THR A 14 11.31 12.79 11.21
CA THR A 14 12.22 12.83 10.06
C THR A 14 11.56 12.34 8.77
N GLY A 15 10.47 11.57 8.90
CA GLY A 15 9.75 11.02 7.75
C GLY A 15 8.46 10.32 8.13
N TYR A 16 7.77 9.83 7.13
CA TYR A 16 6.47 9.16 7.22
C TYR A 16 6.48 7.81 6.51
N SER A 17 5.70 6.87 7.03
CA SER A 17 5.29 5.68 6.28
C SER A 17 3.86 5.87 5.77
N SER A 18 3.62 5.59 4.49
CA SER A 18 2.37 6.02 3.85
C SER A 18 1.16 5.18 4.19
N THR A 19 1.28 3.88 4.31
CA THR A 19 0.15 3.00 4.69
C THR A 19 0.62 1.76 5.43
N ASN A 20 -0.34 1.09 6.04
CA ASN A 20 -0.23 -0.24 6.60
C ASN A 20 -1.47 -1.04 6.13
N THR A 21 -1.88 -2.07 6.83
CA THR A 21 -3.14 -2.77 6.57
C THR A 21 -4.34 -1.82 6.68
N THR A 22 -5.43 -2.16 6.00
CA THR A 22 -6.66 -1.36 6.04
C THR A 22 -7.85 -2.21 6.47
N THR A 23 -8.79 -1.57 7.18
CA THR A 23 -10.11 -2.12 7.48
C THR A 23 -11.20 -1.52 6.59
N ASP A 24 -10.82 -0.84 5.51
CA ASP A 24 -11.72 -0.20 4.56
C ASP A 24 -12.67 -1.22 3.94
N GLN A 25 -13.95 -1.05 4.17
CA GLN A 25 -15.00 -1.99 3.74
C GLN A 25 -15.13 -2.03 2.22
N THR A 26 -14.83 -0.95 1.51
CA THR A 26 -14.88 -0.92 0.06
C THR A 26 -13.82 -1.85 -0.54
N ILE A 27 -12.60 -1.76 -0.03
CA ILE A 27 -11.49 -2.63 -0.44
C ILE A 27 -11.79 -4.08 -0.08
N ARG A 28 -12.33 -4.32 1.13
CA ARG A 28 -12.74 -5.65 1.58
C ARG A 28 -13.79 -6.26 0.67
N ASN A 29 -14.84 -5.52 0.37
CA ASN A 29 -15.94 -5.99 -0.47
C ASN A 29 -15.48 -6.30 -1.90
N ASP A 30 -14.58 -5.49 -2.47
CA ASP A 30 -13.98 -5.75 -3.78
C ASP A 30 -13.19 -7.07 -3.79
N ILE A 31 -12.39 -7.33 -2.77
CA ILE A 31 -11.63 -8.58 -2.63
C ILE A 31 -12.57 -9.77 -2.51
N LEU A 32 -13.57 -9.69 -1.63
CA LEU A 32 -14.54 -10.76 -1.43
C LEU A 32 -15.32 -11.07 -2.72
N THR A 33 -15.71 -10.03 -3.46
CA THR A 33 -16.38 -10.16 -4.76
C THR A 33 -15.51 -10.92 -5.76
N ARG A 34 -14.23 -10.54 -5.90
CA ARG A 34 -13.29 -11.20 -6.81
C ARG A 34 -12.96 -12.63 -6.40
N ALA A 35 -12.99 -12.92 -5.11
CA ALA A 35 -12.78 -14.26 -4.57
C ALA A 35 -14.06 -15.16 -4.63
N GLY A 36 -15.19 -14.64 -5.10
CA GLY A 36 -16.44 -15.38 -5.18
C GLY A 36 -17.21 -15.50 -3.86
N HIS A 37 -16.84 -14.74 -2.83
CA HIS A 37 -17.45 -14.75 -1.50
C HIS A 37 -18.47 -13.62 -1.31
N GLN A 38 -19.35 -13.41 -2.27
CA GLN A 38 -20.36 -12.34 -2.24
C GLN A 38 -21.38 -12.51 -1.11
N ASP A 39 -21.62 -13.75 -0.68
CA ASP A 39 -22.58 -14.12 0.37
C ASP A 39 -22.20 -13.60 1.76
N ILE A 40 -20.94 -13.21 1.97
CA ILE A 40 -20.44 -12.68 3.25
C ILE A 40 -20.23 -11.16 3.23
N ILE A 41 -20.46 -10.49 2.10
CA ILE A 41 -20.37 -9.04 1.98
C ILE A 41 -21.40 -8.37 2.90
N GLY A 42 -20.94 -7.41 3.70
CA GLY A 42 -21.79 -6.66 4.63
C GLY A 42 -22.18 -7.39 5.92
N LYS A 43 -21.74 -8.65 6.11
CA LYS A 43 -21.93 -9.35 7.38
C LYS A 43 -20.85 -8.99 8.39
N GLU A 44 -21.22 -8.80 9.64
CA GLU A 44 -20.26 -8.73 10.74
C GLU A 44 -19.66 -10.11 11.03
N VAL A 45 -18.43 -10.15 11.55
CA VAL A 45 -17.74 -11.40 11.89
C VAL A 45 -18.58 -12.26 12.87
N SER A 46 -19.31 -11.61 13.77
CA SER A 46 -20.24 -12.27 14.73
C SER A 46 -21.41 -12.99 14.05
N GLN A 47 -21.74 -12.63 12.81
CA GLN A 47 -22.86 -13.22 12.04
C GLN A 47 -22.43 -14.38 11.16
N LEU A 48 -21.13 -14.67 11.11
CA LEU A 48 -20.56 -15.74 10.31
C LEU A 48 -20.49 -17.03 11.15
N ASP A 49 -21.08 -18.11 10.64
CA ASP A 49 -21.00 -19.40 11.30
C ASP A 49 -19.58 -19.97 11.20
N PRO A 50 -18.85 -20.12 12.32
CA PRO A 50 -17.49 -20.63 12.32
C PRO A 50 -17.38 -22.11 11.87
N LYS A 51 -18.50 -22.82 11.76
CA LYS A 51 -18.55 -24.22 11.32
C LYS A 51 -18.81 -24.38 9.81
N LYS A 52 -19.22 -23.33 9.12
CA LYS A 52 -19.27 -23.35 7.67
C LYS A 52 -17.84 -23.18 7.14
N GLU A 53 -17.46 -24.02 6.21
CA GLU A 53 -16.14 -24.16 5.58
C GLU A 53 -15.66 -22.91 4.80
N HIS A 54 -16.01 -21.72 5.27
CA HIS A 54 -15.30 -20.51 4.88
C HIS A 54 -14.03 -20.47 5.72
N GLY A 55 -13.04 -21.30 5.41
CA GLY A 55 -11.82 -21.55 6.17
C GLY A 55 -10.99 -20.32 6.56
N GLU A 56 -11.57 -19.11 6.55
CA GLU A 56 -10.88 -17.85 6.70
C GLU A 56 -11.71 -16.74 7.35
N ILE A 57 -12.68 -17.08 8.20
CA ILE A 57 -13.43 -16.07 8.98
C ILE A 57 -12.48 -15.16 9.78
N THR A 58 -11.33 -15.67 10.18
CA THR A 58 -10.26 -14.90 10.83
C THR A 58 -9.73 -13.76 9.96
N LEU A 59 -9.73 -13.89 8.63
CA LEU A 59 -9.31 -12.84 7.71
C LEU A 59 -10.29 -11.64 7.69
N LEU A 60 -11.54 -11.86 8.05
CA LEU A 60 -12.54 -10.79 8.07
C LEU A 60 -12.38 -9.84 9.27
N ALA A 61 -11.78 -10.31 10.35
CA ALA A 61 -11.51 -9.50 11.54
C ALA A 61 -10.20 -8.71 11.47
N GLY A 62 -9.28 -9.10 10.57
CA GLY A 62 -7.97 -8.48 10.40
C GLY A 62 -7.96 -7.30 9.44
N GLY A 63 -6.83 -6.60 9.39
CA GLY A 63 -6.54 -5.62 8.36
C GLY A 63 -6.17 -6.30 7.04
N ILE A 64 -6.66 -5.74 5.95
CA ILE A 64 -6.37 -6.21 4.59
C ILE A 64 -4.99 -5.72 4.17
N SER A 65 -4.21 -6.58 3.53
CA SER A 65 -2.90 -6.27 2.95
C SER A 65 -2.82 -6.77 1.49
N GLY A 66 -1.70 -6.50 0.81
CA GLY A 66 -1.46 -6.95 -0.56
C GLY A 66 -1.81 -5.91 -1.61
N ASN A 67 -1.91 -6.34 -2.88
CA ASN A 67 -1.99 -5.46 -4.05
C ASN A 67 -3.16 -4.47 -4.03
N SER A 68 -4.26 -4.83 -3.37
CA SER A 68 -5.44 -3.95 -3.23
C SER A 68 -5.16 -2.66 -2.45
N LEU A 69 -4.05 -2.59 -1.72
CA LEU A 69 -3.63 -1.39 -1.01
C LEU A 69 -2.91 -0.37 -1.89
N LEU A 70 -2.41 -0.77 -3.07
CA LEU A 70 -1.59 0.10 -3.91
C LEU A 70 -2.23 1.45 -4.22
N PRO A 71 -3.49 1.55 -4.66
CA PRO A 71 -4.12 2.85 -4.95
C PRO A 71 -4.16 3.76 -3.72
N LYS A 72 -4.51 3.21 -2.55
CA LYS A 72 -4.54 3.95 -1.29
C LYS A 72 -3.15 4.42 -0.88
N GLN A 73 -2.16 3.55 -1.01
CA GLN A 73 -0.76 3.86 -0.72
C GLN A 73 -0.26 5.01 -1.60
N LEU A 74 -0.48 4.95 -2.92
CA LEU A 74 -0.05 5.99 -3.85
C LEU A 74 -0.67 7.34 -3.53
N ASN A 75 -1.98 7.38 -3.30
CA ASN A 75 -2.69 8.61 -2.93
C ASN A 75 -2.17 9.20 -1.61
N THR A 76 -1.96 8.35 -0.59
CA THR A 76 -1.43 8.80 0.70
C THR A 76 0.00 9.32 0.57
N THR A 77 0.85 8.61 -0.17
CA THR A 77 2.24 9.03 -0.43
C THR A 77 2.28 10.39 -1.13
N ALA A 78 1.52 10.55 -2.21
CA ALA A 78 1.47 11.81 -2.95
C ALA A 78 0.97 12.96 -2.05
N ARG A 79 -0.07 12.71 -1.25
CA ARG A 79 -0.58 13.73 -0.34
C ARG A 79 0.40 14.12 0.77
N ILE A 80 1.14 13.16 1.33
CA ILE A 80 2.21 13.47 2.29
C ILE A 80 3.32 14.29 1.60
N ARG A 81 3.70 13.96 0.36
CA ARG A 81 4.70 14.70 -0.40
C ARG A 81 4.30 16.16 -0.65
N GLU A 82 3.02 16.41 -0.94
CA GLU A 82 2.47 17.76 -1.08
C GLU A 82 2.53 18.55 0.24
N LEU A 83 2.15 17.92 1.34
CA LEU A 83 2.06 18.56 2.66
C LEU A 83 3.43 18.77 3.33
N ALA A 84 4.38 17.87 3.07
CA ALA A 84 5.71 17.88 3.69
C ALA A 84 6.80 17.50 2.68
N PRO A 85 7.10 18.39 1.71
CA PRO A 85 7.99 18.08 0.59
C PRO A 85 9.43 17.77 1.01
N GLU A 86 9.86 18.22 2.18
CA GLU A 86 11.20 17.99 2.72
C GLU A 86 11.34 16.65 3.47
N LYS A 87 10.25 15.98 3.79
CA LYS A 87 10.28 14.78 4.65
C LYS A 87 10.57 13.51 3.85
N TYR A 88 11.19 12.55 4.54
CA TYR A 88 11.43 11.23 3.99
C TYR A 88 10.14 10.40 4.01
N ILE A 89 9.81 9.72 2.90
CA ILE A 89 8.59 8.93 2.80
C ILE A 89 8.93 7.50 2.43
N ILE A 90 8.44 6.55 3.21
CA ILE A 90 8.50 5.12 2.94
C ILE A 90 7.14 4.66 2.42
N GLY A 91 7.07 4.22 1.17
CA GLY A 91 5.88 3.61 0.58
C GLY A 91 5.66 2.21 1.13
N ILE A 92 4.47 1.94 1.71
CA ILE A 92 4.13 0.63 2.25
C ILE A 92 2.73 0.25 1.77
N GLY A 93 2.58 -0.95 1.23
CA GLY A 93 1.29 -1.52 0.82
C GLY A 93 1.11 -1.66 -0.68
N GLY A 94 0.87 -2.88 -1.12
CA GLY A 94 0.56 -3.22 -2.50
C GLY A 94 1.73 -3.23 -3.48
N ILE A 95 2.96 -3.05 -2.99
CA ILE A 95 4.18 -3.08 -3.82
C ILE A 95 4.63 -4.53 -4.00
N GLY A 96 4.93 -4.94 -5.23
CA GLY A 96 5.35 -6.32 -5.48
C GLY A 96 5.88 -6.61 -6.87
N ASP A 97 6.06 -5.58 -7.70
CA ASP A 97 6.62 -5.68 -9.05
C ASP A 97 7.26 -4.36 -9.48
N GLU A 98 7.86 -4.33 -10.66
CA GLU A 98 8.53 -3.15 -11.23
C GLU A 98 7.56 -1.97 -11.39
N ILE A 99 6.32 -2.26 -11.80
CA ILE A 99 5.32 -1.21 -12.09
C ILE A 99 4.85 -0.55 -10.80
N SER A 100 4.52 -1.33 -9.78
CA SER A 100 4.10 -0.81 -8.48
C SER A 100 5.21 -0.05 -7.77
N ALA A 101 6.45 -0.50 -7.90
CA ALA A 101 7.62 0.20 -7.41
C ALA A 101 7.81 1.55 -8.10
N GLY A 102 7.78 1.57 -9.44
CA GLY A 102 7.88 2.81 -10.21
C GLY A 102 6.79 3.83 -9.86
N LYS A 103 5.53 3.38 -9.76
CA LYS A 103 4.42 4.25 -9.32
C LYS A 103 4.64 4.83 -7.92
N THR A 104 5.20 4.04 -7.00
CA THR A 104 5.50 4.48 -5.63
C THR A 104 6.59 5.56 -5.59
N ILE A 105 7.62 5.44 -6.42
CA ILE A 105 8.64 6.50 -6.60
C ILE A 105 8.01 7.77 -7.19
N ILE A 106 7.21 7.65 -8.24
CA ILE A 106 6.50 8.79 -8.86
C ILE A 106 5.60 9.49 -7.85
N ALA A 107 4.94 8.75 -6.97
CA ALA A 107 4.12 9.32 -5.90
C ALA A 107 4.93 10.08 -4.85
N GLY A 108 6.26 9.96 -4.85
CA GLY A 108 7.16 10.74 -4.00
C GLY A 108 7.81 9.97 -2.85
N ALA A 109 7.73 8.65 -2.81
CA ALA A 109 8.48 7.85 -1.85
C ALA A 109 9.96 7.76 -2.21
N GLN A 110 10.84 7.72 -1.22
CA GLN A 110 12.27 7.50 -1.37
C GLN A 110 12.71 6.08 -0.98
N ALA A 111 11.85 5.37 -0.26
CA ALA A 111 12.06 3.96 0.07
C ALA A 111 10.74 3.20 0.03
N MET A 112 10.84 1.89 0.02
CA MET A 112 9.69 0.98 0.00
C MET A 112 9.85 -0.12 1.03
N ALA A 113 8.72 -0.57 1.61
CA ALA A 113 8.67 -1.73 2.47
C ALA A 113 7.66 -2.75 1.91
N LEU A 114 8.08 -4.01 1.88
CA LEU A 114 7.29 -5.12 1.38
C LEU A 114 7.04 -6.15 2.49
N TYR A 115 5.83 -6.70 2.50
CA TYR A 115 5.51 -7.81 3.37
C TYR A 115 4.73 -8.91 2.63
N SER A 116 3.50 -8.62 2.18
CA SER A 116 2.60 -9.64 1.62
C SER A 116 3.17 -10.34 0.39
N ARG A 117 3.75 -9.59 -0.55
CA ARG A 117 4.40 -10.19 -1.74
C ARG A 117 5.66 -10.96 -1.38
N LEU A 118 6.45 -10.46 -0.43
CA LEU A 118 7.62 -11.18 0.05
C LEU A 118 7.22 -12.52 0.71
N ALA A 119 6.12 -12.54 1.48
CA ALA A 119 5.61 -13.75 2.10
C ALA A 119 5.02 -14.75 1.08
N GLN A 120 4.40 -14.26 0.00
CA GLN A 120 3.78 -15.08 -1.04
C GLN A 120 4.77 -15.63 -2.05
N ASP A 121 5.65 -14.78 -2.57
CA ASP A 121 6.51 -15.07 -3.73
C ASP A 121 7.98 -15.27 -3.33
N GLY A 122 8.30 -15.08 -2.05
CA GLY A 122 9.67 -15.19 -1.55
C GLY A 122 10.57 -14.02 -1.93
N PRO A 123 11.87 -14.11 -1.65
CA PRO A 123 12.83 -13.01 -1.82
C PRO A 123 13.08 -12.59 -3.27
N GLY A 124 12.65 -13.39 -4.25
CA GLY A 124 12.75 -13.06 -5.67
C GLY A 124 12.01 -11.79 -6.08
N VAL A 125 11.06 -11.31 -5.27
CA VAL A 125 10.35 -10.05 -5.51
C VAL A 125 11.24 -8.81 -5.31
N ILE A 126 12.26 -8.88 -4.47
CA ILE A 126 13.13 -7.75 -4.13
C ILE A 126 13.88 -7.20 -5.35
N PRO A 127 14.56 -8.04 -6.18
CA PRO A 127 15.18 -7.56 -7.41
C PRO A 127 14.21 -6.86 -8.36
N LEU A 128 12.99 -7.38 -8.54
CA LEU A 128 11.98 -6.78 -9.42
C LEU A 128 11.61 -5.37 -8.96
N VAL A 129 11.31 -5.21 -7.68
CA VAL A 129 11.00 -3.89 -7.09
C VAL A 129 12.17 -2.93 -7.23
N ASN A 130 13.40 -3.38 -7.00
CA ASN A 130 14.61 -2.54 -7.16
C ASN A 130 14.82 -2.12 -8.62
N ILE A 131 14.60 -3.01 -9.59
CA ILE A 131 14.69 -2.68 -11.02
C ILE A 131 13.68 -1.61 -11.38
N GLY A 132 12.41 -1.76 -11.00
CA GLY A 132 11.37 -0.79 -11.30
C GLY A 132 11.64 0.58 -10.66
N ALA A 133 12.13 0.61 -9.43
CA ALA A 133 12.54 1.83 -8.76
C ALA A 133 13.70 2.51 -9.49
N ALA A 134 14.77 1.78 -9.80
CA ALA A 134 15.95 2.31 -10.47
C ALA A 134 15.62 2.89 -11.85
N GLN A 135 14.88 2.15 -12.69
CA GLN A 135 14.45 2.60 -14.01
C GLN A 135 13.61 3.89 -13.93
N THR A 136 12.73 3.97 -12.93
CA THR A 136 11.90 5.17 -12.74
C THR A 136 12.73 6.37 -12.31
N ILE A 137 13.65 6.19 -11.37
CA ILE A 137 14.57 7.27 -10.92
C ILE A 137 15.42 7.78 -12.09
N GLU A 138 15.98 6.89 -12.89
CA GLU A 138 16.74 7.28 -14.08
C GLU A 138 15.88 8.06 -15.10
N ALA A 139 14.63 7.61 -15.34
CA ALA A 139 13.74 8.30 -16.26
C ALA A 139 13.40 9.71 -15.76
N LEU A 140 13.12 9.87 -14.46
CA LEU A 140 12.86 11.18 -13.85
C LEU A 140 14.09 12.10 -13.93
N ALA A 141 15.29 11.58 -13.66
CA ALA A 141 16.53 12.34 -13.76
C ALA A 141 16.79 12.85 -15.18
N ARG A 142 16.56 12.00 -16.20
CA ARG A 142 16.67 12.41 -17.61
C ARG A 142 15.65 13.49 -17.99
N ALA A 143 14.41 13.35 -17.56
CA ALA A 143 13.37 14.33 -17.82
C ALA A 143 13.71 15.70 -17.22
N SER A 144 14.24 15.71 -16.00
CA SER A 144 14.67 16.96 -15.31
C SER A 144 15.87 17.61 -15.94
N ALA A 145 16.75 16.85 -16.62
CA ALA A 145 17.93 17.39 -17.29
C ALA A 145 17.61 18.07 -18.64
N HIS A 146 16.41 17.89 -19.17
CA HIS A 146 15.96 18.44 -20.46
C HIS A 146 14.87 19.52 -20.31
N ALA A 147 14.50 19.86 -19.07
CA ALA A 147 13.52 20.89 -18.73
C ALA A 147 14.19 22.20 -18.30
#